data_0a408b4ecfdea66e2764d2b12ec4740d
#
_entry.id   0a408b4ecfdea66e2764d2b12ec4740d
#
_cell.length_a   1.000
_cell.length_b   1.000
_cell.length_c   1.000
_cell.angle_alpha   90.00
_cell.angle_beta   90.00
_cell.angle_gamma   90.00
#
_symmetry.space_group_name_H-M   'P 1'
#
loop_
_entity.id
_entity.type
_entity.pdbx_description
1 polymer ?
#
loop_
_entity_poly.entity_id
_entity_poly.type
_entity_poly.pdbx_seq_one_letter_code
_entity_poly.pdbx_strand_id
1 'polypeptide(L)'
;MRKSRVITVVASGLVLLVAGGGLAVGDYVYQTGTKVECAVNEDDINHTPSEFYTAGIDNGPFPGEGWNKWVDYDLSDWWLTDVAYEELRIPVAEGIELAAWWIAPNFDETKKTVIVTHGIGTSKQDFNTLLPTAMLVKGGYNVLLVDQRDAGESTCTDGRHSGGQQESSDFAEVAKWLNTEKGIPATSLGMFGVSGGAIATSLLPAKTDLVSAFAMEGTIFDFNAAATQELEYQGLPAFLWQFAQGAALVLHGVNLSETSVKDSIEKAGARPMLILHGDADQRLKYQSSVDFYDYAKSVGSNITLETFEGADHTEGMLTETDRYATALVSFFDSSLK
;
A
#
# COMPACT_ATOMS: atom_id res chain seq x y z
N MET A 1 -18.62 -41.63 -38.12
CA MET A 1 -18.52 -41.57 -36.65
C MET A 1 -17.09 -41.64 -36.07
N ARG A 2 -16.10 -42.38 -36.63
CA ARG A 2 -14.74 -42.45 -36.09
C ARG A 2 -13.93 -41.14 -36.23
N LYS A 3 -14.06 -40.38 -37.34
CA LYS A 3 -13.30 -39.13 -37.57
C LYS A 3 -13.70 -38.01 -36.60
N SER A 4 -14.98 -37.91 -36.23
CA SER A 4 -15.42 -36.83 -35.28
C SER A 4 -14.90 -37.05 -33.85
N ARG A 5 -14.80 -38.30 -33.39
CA ARG A 5 -14.23 -38.64 -32.08
C ARG A 5 -12.74 -38.33 -31.97
N VAL A 6 -11.98 -38.57 -33.04
CA VAL A 6 -10.54 -38.29 -33.09
C VAL A 6 -10.29 -36.76 -33.05
N ILE A 7 -11.06 -35.98 -33.82
CA ILE A 7 -10.97 -34.51 -33.82
C ILE A 7 -11.33 -33.95 -32.43
N THR A 8 -12.35 -34.50 -31.78
CA THR A 8 -12.75 -34.05 -30.43
C THR A 8 -11.67 -34.36 -29.40
N VAL A 9 -11.06 -35.56 -29.44
CA VAL A 9 -9.98 -35.93 -28.48
C VAL A 9 -8.72 -35.12 -28.72
N VAL A 10 -8.34 -34.85 -29.96
CA VAL A 10 -7.17 -34.01 -30.28
C VAL A 10 -7.42 -32.55 -29.87
N ALA A 11 -8.61 -32.00 -30.15
CA ALA A 11 -8.98 -30.67 -29.73
C ALA A 11 -9.01 -30.53 -28.20
N SER A 12 -9.58 -31.52 -27.49
CA SER A 12 -9.59 -31.54 -26.02
C SER A 12 -8.17 -31.65 -25.43
N GLY A 13 -7.31 -32.46 -26.02
CA GLY A 13 -5.91 -32.61 -25.60
C GLY A 13 -5.11 -31.32 -25.82
N LEU A 14 -5.35 -30.64 -26.94
CA LEU A 14 -4.69 -29.34 -27.23
C LEU A 14 -5.16 -28.24 -26.26
N VAL A 15 -6.46 -28.19 -25.97
CA VAL A 15 -7.03 -27.23 -24.97
C VAL A 15 -6.46 -27.51 -23.59
N LEU A 16 -6.32 -28.75 -23.17
CA LEU A 16 -5.73 -29.08 -21.86
C LEU A 16 -4.23 -28.75 -21.80
N LEU A 17 -3.47 -28.91 -22.88
CA LEU A 17 -2.07 -28.55 -22.97
C LEU A 17 -1.90 -27.04 -22.95
N VAL A 18 -2.73 -26.29 -23.65
CA VAL A 18 -2.69 -24.82 -23.66
C VAL A 18 -3.14 -24.27 -22.29
N ALA A 19 -4.20 -24.83 -21.71
CA ALA A 19 -4.69 -24.42 -20.39
C ALA A 19 -3.68 -24.76 -19.27
N GLY A 20 -3.09 -25.96 -19.31
CA GLY A 20 -2.06 -26.37 -18.34
C GLY A 20 -0.76 -25.57 -18.47
N GLY A 21 -0.33 -25.28 -19.70
CA GLY A 21 0.82 -24.41 -19.96
C GLY A 21 0.55 -22.96 -19.53
N GLY A 22 -0.65 -22.45 -19.80
CA GLY A 22 -1.07 -21.12 -19.36
C GLY A 22 -1.10 -20.97 -17.84
N LEU A 23 -1.63 -21.98 -17.11
CA LEU A 23 -1.62 -22.00 -15.65
C LEU A 23 -0.20 -22.05 -15.09
N ALA A 24 0.70 -22.84 -15.66
CA ALA A 24 2.09 -22.91 -15.18
C ALA A 24 2.85 -21.59 -15.38
N VAL A 25 2.67 -20.95 -16.55
CA VAL A 25 3.25 -19.61 -16.81
C VAL A 25 2.61 -18.57 -15.90
N GLY A 26 1.29 -18.61 -15.75
CA GLY A 26 0.55 -17.71 -14.87
C GLY A 26 0.96 -17.85 -13.41
N ASP A 27 1.16 -19.09 -12.95
CA ASP A 27 1.65 -19.37 -11.61
C ASP A 27 3.05 -18.81 -11.38
N TYR A 28 3.95 -18.99 -12.34
CA TYR A 28 5.29 -18.41 -12.26
C TYR A 28 5.24 -16.86 -12.17
N VAL A 29 4.43 -16.21 -13.03
CA VAL A 29 4.26 -14.76 -13.03
C VAL A 29 3.62 -14.28 -11.72
N TYR A 30 2.58 -14.97 -11.23
CA TYR A 30 1.96 -14.67 -9.95
C TYR A 30 2.96 -14.79 -8.80
N GLN A 31 3.66 -15.91 -8.73
CA GLN A 31 4.60 -16.17 -7.66
C GLN A 31 5.79 -15.20 -7.64
N THR A 32 6.25 -14.76 -8.82
CA THR A 32 7.36 -13.81 -8.93
C THR A 32 6.88 -12.38 -8.66
N GLY A 33 5.74 -12.00 -9.24
CA GLY A 33 5.24 -10.62 -9.19
C GLY A 33 4.59 -10.23 -7.86
N THR A 34 4.21 -11.20 -7.02
CA THR A 34 3.62 -10.94 -5.69
C THR A 34 4.57 -11.24 -4.54
N LYS A 35 5.76 -11.77 -4.85
CA LYS A 35 6.74 -12.14 -3.81
C LYS A 35 7.16 -10.93 -3.01
N VAL A 36 7.11 -11.07 -1.69
CA VAL A 36 7.69 -10.11 -0.73
C VAL A 36 8.62 -10.86 0.23
N GLU A 37 9.53 -10.14 0.84
CA GLU A 37 10.41 -10.72 1.84
C GLU A 37 9.82 -10.53 3.23
N CYS A 38 9.72 -11.61 4.00
CA CYS A 38 9.26 -11.61 5.38
C CYS A 38 10.37 -11.13 6.31
N ALA A 39 10.93 -9.97 6.03
CA ALA A 39 12.04 -9.40 6.79
C ALA A 39 12.09 -7.88 6.61
N VAL A 40 12.81 -7.22 7.48
CA VAL A 40 13.23 -5.84 7.30
C VAL A 40 14.40 -5.82 6.31
N ASN A 41 14.40 -4.87 5.38
CA ASN A 41 15.51 -4.69 4.46
C ASN A 41 16.82 -4.40 5.23
N GLU A 42 17.94 -4.89 4.71
CA GLU A 42 19.24 -4.71 5.39
C GLU A 42 19.59 -3.22 5.59
N ASP A 43 19.22 -2.36 4.64
CA ASP A 43 19.48 -0.91 4.70
C ASP A 43 18.62 -0.21 5.76
N ASP A 44 17.46 -0.76 6.10
CA ASP A 44 16.49 -0.16 7.03
C ASP A 44 16.56 -0.77 8.45
N ILE A 45 17.31 -1.83 8.65
CA ILE A 45 17.26 -2.66 9.89
C ILE A 45 17.55 -1.87 11.19
N ASN A 46 18.24 -0.75 11.08
CA ASN A 46 18.54 0.13 12.21
C ASN A 46 17.68 1.39 12.25
N HIS A 47 16.79 1.59 11.28
CA HIS A 47 15.92 2.75 11.28
C HIS A 47 14.87 2.64 12.38
N THR A 48 14.66 3.74 13.04
CA THR A 48 13.66 3.91 14.10
C THR A 48 13.00 5.28 13.93
N PRO A 49 11.89 5.58 14.61
CA PRO A 49 11.34 6.93 14.61
C PRO A 49 12.33 8.00 15.09
N SER A 50 13.34 7.63 15.90
CA SER A 50 14.34 8.55 16.44
C SER A 50 15.51 8.82 15.49
N GLU A 51 15.74 7.93 14.50
CA GLU A 51 16.85 8.05 13.55
C GLU A 51 16.56 7.20 12.30
N PHE A 52 16.49 7.85 11.15
CA PHE A 52 16.29 7.21 9.86
C PHE A 52 16.90 8.05 8.72
N TYR A 53 17.24 7.41 7.63
CA TYR A 53 17.93 8.00 6.49
C TYR A 53 17.26 7.61 5.18
N THR A 54 17.52 8.39 4.13
CA THR A 54 17.22 7.95 2.76
C THR A 54 18.13 6.79 2.37
N ALA A 55 17.64 5.89 1.51
CA ALA A 55 18.45 4.79 1.02
C ALA A 55 19.75 5.30 0.37
N GLY A 56 20.89 4.76 0.81
CA GLY A 56 22.20 5.23 0.42
C GLY A 56 22.65 4.82 -0.98
N ILE A 57 22.06 3.77 -1.57
CA ILE A 57 22.43 3.24 -2.88
C ILE A 57 21.18 2.72 -3.56
N ASP A 58 20.97 3.12 -4.81
CA ASP A 58 19.95 2.51 -5.65
C ASP A 58 20.37 1.10 -6.05
N ASN A 59 20.01 0.14 -5.23
CA ASN A 59 20.05 -1.28 -5.56
C ASN A 59 18.66 -1.78 -5.97
N GLY A 60 17.71 -0.86 -6.13
CA GLY A 60 16.34 -1.20 -6.49
C GLY A 60 16.25 -1.85 -7.86
N PRO A 61 15.19 -2.64 -8.11
CA PRO A 61 14.93 -3.25 -9.41
C PRO A 61 14.53 -2.22 -10.47
N PHE A 62 14.53 -0.93 -10.15
CA PHE A 62 14.05 0.13 -11.02
C PHE A 62 15.17 0.68 -11.89
N PRO A 63 15.05 0.60 -13.24
CA PRO A 63 15.97 1.27 -14.13
C PRO A 63 15.74 2.78 -14.02
N GLY A 64 16.77 3.51 -13.64
CA GLY A 64 16.72 4.97 -13.53
C GLY A 64 17.84 5.50 -12.65
N GLU A 65 17.84 6.80 -12.46
CA GLU A 65 18.78 7.45 -11.54
C GLU A 65 18.42 7.17 -10.07
N GLY A 66 17.23 6.61 -9.82
CA GLY A 66 16.75 6.13 -8.57
C GLY A 66 16.96 7.07 -7.39
N TRP A 67 17.06 6.50 -6.22
CA TRP A 67 17.25 7.24 -4.97
C TRP A 67 18.65 7.82 -4.79
N ASN A 68 19.61 7.56 -5.70
CA ASN A 68 21.00 8.08 -5.60
C ASN A 68 21.06 9.61 -5.46
N LYS A 69 20.10 10.35 -6.03
CA LYS A 69 20.03 11.81 -5.87
C LYS A 69 19.67 12.28 -4.48
N TRP A 70 19.16 11.37 -3.64
CA TRP A 70 18.76 11.62 -2.26
C TRP A 70 19.77 11.12 -1.23
N VAL A 71 20.87 10.48 -1.68
CA VAL A 71 22.00 10.15 -0.81
C VAL A 71 22.48 11.41 -0.12
N ASP A 72 22.71 11.34 1.18
CA ASP A 72 23.08 12.48 2.01
C ASP A 72 21.98 13.55 2.19
N TYR A 73 20.72 13.27 1.80
CA TYR A 73 19.60 14.17 2.11
C TYR A 73 19.35 14.16 3.64
N ASP A 74 19.46 15.34 4.26
CA ASP A 74 19.35 15.45 5.71
C ASP A 74 17.88 15.39 6.18
N LEU A 75 17.53 14.30 6.85
CA LEU A 75 16.22 14.08 7.47
C LEU A 75 16.22 14.31 8.98
N SER A 76 17.34 14.78 9.56
CA SER A 76 17.49 14.89 11.03
C SER A 76 16.48 15.82 11.68
N ASP A 77 16.01 16.84 10.96
CA ASP A 77 14.93 17.73 11.44
C ASP A 77 13.60 16.99 11.66
N TRP A 78 13.44 15.81 11.06
CA TRP A 78 12.24 14.98 11.18
C TRP A 78 12.37 13.86 12.20
N TRP A 79 13.54 13.61 12.76
CA TRP A 79 13.72 12.59 13.78
C TRP A 79 12.92 12.89 15.05
N LEU A 80 12.34 11.86 15.63
CA LEU A 80 11.51 11.93 16.85
C LEU A 80 12.35 11.53 18.07
N THR A 81 13.49 12.18 18.28
CA THR A 81 14.51 11.80 19.28
C THR A 81 13.99 11.79 20.73
N ASP A 82 13.00 12.62 21.04
CA ASP A 82 12.43 12.74 22.40
C ASP A 82 11.06 12.06 22.52
N VAL A 83 10.67 11.24 21.54
CA VAL A 83 9.37 10.60 21.50
C VAL A 83 9.54 9.09 21.68
N ALA A 84 9.00 8.55 22.76
CA ALA A 84 8.95 7.12 22.98
C ALA A 84 7.87 6.46 22.13
N TYR A 85 8.09 5.20 21.75
CA TYR A 85 7.09 4.36 21.11
C TYR A 85 7.00 2.99 21.81
N GLU A 86 5.85 2.36 21.68
CA GLU A 86 5.55 1.02 22.20
C GLU A 86 5.53 0.03 21.03
N GLU A 87 6.27 -1.06 21.15
CA GLU A 87 6.21 -2.17 20.19
C GLU A 87 4.97 -3.03 20.48
N LEU A 88 4.17 -3.27 19.45
CA LEU A 88 2.93 -4.00 19.56
C LEU A 88 2.87 -5.18 18.59
N ARG A 89 2.08 -6.18 18.98
CA ARG A 89 1.62 -7.27 18.10
C ARG A 89 0.11 -7.24 18.07
N ILE A 90 -0.47 -6.99 16.91
CA ILE A 90 -1.92 -6.80 16.75
C ILE A 90 -2.49 -8.02 16.03
N PRO A 91 -3.33 -8.82 16.70
CA PRO A 91 -3.98 -9.96 16.06
C PRO A 91 -5.01 -9.48 15.03
N VAL A 92 -4.88 -9.94 13.79
CA VAL A 92 -5.80 -9.59 12.68
C VAL A 92 -6.56 -10.80 12.14
N ALA A 93 -6.04 -12.02 12.34
CA ALA A 93 -6.70 -13.28 12.03
C ALA A 93 -6.13 -14.40 12.89
N GLU A 94 -6.70 -15.62 12.79
CA GLU A 94 -6.16 -16.77 13.51
C GLU A 94 -4.69 -17.04 13.13
N GLY A 95 -3.79 -16.90 14.09
CA GLY A 95 -2.36 -17.12 13.91
C GLY A 95 -1.63 -16.01 13.12
N ILE A 96 -2.27 -14.90 12.83
CA ILE A 96 -1.68 -13.76 12.12
C ILE A 96 -1.70 -12.53 13.01
N GLU A 97 -0.51 -12.00 13.30
CA GLU A 97 -0.31 -10.77 14.05
C GLU A 97 0.53 -9.79 13.22
N LEU A 98 0.13 -8.52 13.20
CA LEU A 98 0.91 -7.45 12.60
C LEU A 98 1.80 -6.81 13.66
N ALA A 99 3.07 -6.59 13.31
CA ALA A 99 3.99 -5.81 14.12
C ALA A 99 3.73 -4.32 13.91
N ALA A 100 3.72 -3.57 14.99
CA ALA A 100 3.47 -2.15 14.93
C ALA A 100 4.26 -1.37 15.98
N TRP A 101 4.50 -0.10 15.69
CA TRP A 101 4.96 0.90 16.65
C TRP A 101 3.82 1.87 16.97
N TRP A 102 3.45 1.92 18.25
CA TRP A 102 2.52 2.90 18.76
C TRP A 102 3.26 4.13 19.25
N ILE A 103 3.12 5.23 18.54
CA ILE A 103 3.78 6.51 18.80
C ILE A 103 2.72 7.51 19.28
N ALA A 104 2.65 7.72 20.58
CA ALA A 104 1.65 8.56 21.23
C ALA A 104 2.33 9.49 22.25
N PRO A 105 3.01 10.54 21.79
CA PRO A 105 3.91 11.37 22.64
C PRO A 105 3.17 12.08 23.77
N ASN A 106 1.90 12.35 23.60
CA ASN A 106 1.05 13.00 24.59
C ASN A 106 -0.36 12.41 24.49
N PHE A 107 -0.46 11.08 24.61
CA PHE A 107 -1.74 10.40 24.51
C PHE A 107 -2.75 10.99 25.48
N ASP A 108 -3.83 11.50 24.95
CA ASP A 108 -5.08 11.67 25.63
C ASP A 108 -6.18 11.02 24.77
N GLU A 109 -7.28 10.58 25.38
CA GLU A 109 -8.36 9.86 24.73
C GLU A 109 -9.04 10.63 23.60
N THR A 110 -8.79 11.93 23.49
CA THR A 110 -9.37 12.82 22.48
C THR A 110 -8.48 12.99 21.27
N LYS A 111 -7.22 12.48 21.29
CA LYS A 111 -6.27 12.70 20.21
C LYS A 111 -6.59 11.90 18.97
N LYS A 112 -6.50 12.60 17.84
CA LYS A 112 -6.60 12.06 16.51
C LYS A 112 -5.46 11.07 16.25
N THR A 113 -5.79 9.94 15.65
CA THR A 113 -4.86 8.84 15.40
C THR A 113 -4.83 8.51 13.93
N VAL A 114 -3.64 8.26 13.38
CA VAL A 114 -3.46 7.83 11.99
C VAL A 114 -2.74 6.47 11.98
N ILE A 115 -3.32 5.49 11.30
CA ILE A 115 -2.63 4.25 10.92
C ILE A 115 -1.73 4.60 9.73
N VAL A 116 -0.44 4.25 9.81
CA VAL A 116 0.52 4.46 8.71
C VAL A 116 1.09 3.13 8.28
N THR A 117 1.22 2.91 6.97
CA THR A 117 1.76 1.67 6.43
C THR A 117 2.59 1.88 5.16
N HIS A 118 3.52 0.98 4.94
CA HIS A 118 4.60 1.00 3.96
C HIS A 118 4.20 0.45 2.57
N GLY A 119 5.11 0.56 1.60
CA GLY A 119 5.00 0.02 0.25
C GLY A 119 5.26 -1.49 0.15
N ILE A 120 5.07 -2.07 -1.05
CA ILE A 120 5.41 -3.47 -1.32
C ILE A 120 6.92 -3.66 -1.24
N GLY A 121 7.35 -4.72 -0.54
CA GLY A 121 8.76 -5.08 -0.43
C GLY A 121 9.56 -4.23 0.55
N THR A 122 8.88 -3.41 1.36
CA THR A 122 9.50 -2.61 2.43
C THR A 122 8.87 -2.92 3.80
N SER A 123 9.15 -2.12 4.82
CA SER A 123 8.63 -2.30 6.17
C SER A 123 8.32 -0.95 6.83
N LYS A 124 7.80 -0.99 8.06
CA LYS A 124 7.62 0.22 8.90
C LYS A 124 8.93 0.98 9.15
N GLN A 125 10.08 0.34 8.92
CA GLN A 125 11.41 0.93 9.10
C GLN A 125 11.90 1.68 7.85
N ASP A 126 11.18 1.60 6.72
CA ASP A 126 11.51 2.37 5.52
C ASP A 126 11.30 3.87 5.76
N PHE A 127 12.27 4.70 5.32
CA PHE A 127 12.18 6.16 5.48
C PHE A 127 10.94 6.76 4.80
N ASN A 128 10.45 6.18 3.71
CA ASN A 128 9.19 6.59 3.04
C ASN A 128 7.96 6.45 3.95
N THR A 129 8.08 5.67 5.02
CA THR A 129 7.03 5.45 6.01
C THR A 129 7.32 6.24 7.29
N LEU A 130 8.60 6.31 7.68
CA LEU A 130 9.05 7.05 8.87
C LEU A 130 8.93 8.56 8.72
N LEU A 131 9.24 9.10 7.54
CA LEU A 131 9.16 10.56 7.31
C LEU A 131 7.73 11.07 7.44
N PRO A 132 6.70 10.54 6.75
CA PRO A 132 5.31 10.97 6.97
C PRO A 132 4.81 10.65 8.38
N THR A 133 5.29 9.57 9.01
CA THR A 133 5.03 9.30 10.44
C THR A 133 5.51 10.46 11.31
N ALA A 134 6.75 10.91 11.10
CA ALA A 134 7.30 12.04 11.84
C ALA A 134 6.53 13.36 11.59
N MET A 135 6.12 13.59 10.33
CA MET A 135 5.27 14.76 9.99
C MET A 135 3.95 14.74 10.77
N LEU A 136 3.29 13.60 10.84
CA LEU A 136 2.04 13.44 11.58
C LEU A 136 2.24 13.61 13.09
N VAL A 137 3.27 12.99 13.67
CA VAL A 137 3.57 13.11 15.10
C VAL A 137 3.90 14.56 15.48
N LYS A 138 4.72 15.25 14.69
CA LYS A 138 5.00 16.69 14.87
C LYS A 138 3.77 17.55 14.64
N GLY A 139 2.83 17.12 13.79
CA GLY A 139 1.50 17.70 13.61
C GLY A 139 0.55 17.45 14.78
N GLY A 140 0.95 16.68 15.80
CA GLY A 140 0.18 16.43 17.02
C GLY A 140 -0.70 15.18 17.01
N TYR A 141 -0.51 14.28 16.04
CA TYR A 141 -1.23 13.01 15.94
C TYR A 141 -0.57 11.90 16.75
N ASN A 142 -1.38 10.99 17.25
CA ASN A 142 -0.91 9.66 17.57
C ASN A 142 -0.77 8.86 16.25
N VAL A 143 0.26 8.06 16.12
CA VAL A 143 0.49 7.24 14.96
C VAL A 143 0.64 5.78 15.37
N LEU A 144 -0.09 4.89 14.68
CA LEU A 144 0.16 3.46 14.68
C LEU A 144 0.86 3.11 13.37
N LEU A 145 2.16 2.93 13.42
CA LEU A 145 2.98 2.57 12.27
C LEU A 145 3.09 1.05 12.18
N VAL A 146 2.61 0.44 11.07
CA VAL A 146 2.31 -0.99 10.98
C VAL A 146 3.04 -1.66 9.82
N ASP A 147 3.71 -2.79 10.09
CA ASP A 147 4.13 -3.73 9.05
C ASP A 147 2.93 -4.50 8.52
N GLN A 148 2.78 -4.57 7.20
CA GLN A 148 1.80 -5.43 6.56
C GLN A 148 2.12 -6.91 6.83
N ARG A 149 1.15 -7.82 6.60
CA ARG A 149 1.44 -9.26 6.62
C ARG A 149 2.58 -9.58 5.65
N ASP A 150 3.36 -10.60 5.94
CA ASP A 150 4.48 -11.05 5.10
C ASP A 150 5.59 -10.01 4.89
N ALA A 151 5.62 -8.94 5.70
CA ALA A 151 6.63 -7.89 5.64
C ALA A 151 7.19 -7.54 7.02
N GLY A 152 8.42 -7.03 7.05
CA GLY A 152 9.06 -6.57 8.26
C GLY A 152 9.06 -7.63 9.36
N GLU A 153 8.50 -7.26 10.52
CA GLU A 153 8.43 -8.12 11.69
C GLU A 153 7.04 -8.77 11.88
N SER A 154 6.08 -8.54 10.96
CA SER A 154 4.76 -9.17 11.00
C SER A 154 4.82 -10.67 10.73
N THR A 155 3.73 -11.39 11.03
CA THR A 155 3.64 -12.83 10.73
C THR A 155 3.86 -13.08 9.24
N CYS A 156 4.83 -13.96 8.97
CA CYS A 156 5.09 -14.48 7.63
C CYS A 156 4.14 -15.65 7.35
N THR A 157 3.33 -15.53 6.32
CA THR A 157 2.36 -16.57 5.90
C THR A 157 2.83 -17.30 4.66
N ASP A 158 2.79 -16.67 3.51
CA ASP A 158 3.22 -17.25 2.24
C ASP A 158 4.24 -16.38 1.47
N GLY A 159 4.66 -15.25 2.05
CA GLY A 159 5.63 -14.34 1.46
C GLY A 159 5.09 -13.63 0.22
N ARG A 160 3.81 -13.23 0.21
CA ARG A 160 3.17 -12.62 -0.94
C ARG A 160 2.29 -11.44 -0.57
N HIS A 161 2.27 -10.46 -1.48
CA HIS A 161 1.33 -9.36 -1.42
C HIS A 161 0.08 -9.69 -2.26
N SER A 162 -1.10 -9.45 -1.71
CA SER A 162 -2.38 -9.80 -2.34
C SER A 162 -2.96 -8.69 -3.23
N GLY A 163 -2.18 -7.65 -3.55
CA GLY A 163 -2.69 -6.49 -4.27
C GLY A 163 -3.64 -5.63 -3.42
N GLY A 164 -3.41 -5.59 -2.12
CA GLY A 164 -4.19 -4.81 -1.17
C GLY A 164 -5.43 -5.53 -0.62
N GLN A 165 -5.80 -6.71 -1.14
CA GLN A 165 -7.07 -7.37 -0.78
C GLN A 165 -7.07 -7.90 0.66
N GLN A 166 -6.04 -8.66 1.02
CA GLN A 166 -5.88 -9.18 2.38
C GLN A 166 -5.38 -8.07 3.31
N GLU A 167 -4.44 -7.26 2.86
CA GLU A 167 -3.86 -6.16 3.62
C GLU A 167 -4.95 -5.16 4.06
N SER A 168 -5.90 -4.79 3.20
CA SER A 168 -7.03 -3.93 3.59
C SER A 168 -7.96 -4.58 4.60
N SER A 169 -8.12 -5.91 4.55
CA SER A 169 -8.91 -6.65 5.54
C SER A 169 -8.20 -6.70 6.89
N ASP A 170 -6.87 -6.83 6.91
CA ASP A 170 -6.08 -6.74 8.13
C ASP A 170 -6.18 -5.35 8.76
N PHE A 171 -6.10 -4.28 7.95
CA PHE A 171 -6.25 -2.92 8.47
C PHE A 171 -7.66 -2.62 8.99
N ALA A 172 -8.69 -3.31 8.50
CA ALA A 172 -10.01 -3.24 9.11
C ALA A 172 -10.01 -3.85 10.54
N GLU A 173 -9.31 -4.96 10.77
CA GLU A 173 -9.13 -5.53 12.11
C GLU A 173 -8.21 -4.66 13.00
N VAL A 174 -7.15 -4.04 12.43
CA VAL A 174 -6.33 -3.05 13.14
C VAL A 174 -7.19 -1.86 13.61
N ALA A 175 -8.05 -1.32 12.75
CA ALA A 175 -8.96 -0.23 13.11
C ALA A 175 -9.92 -0.64 14.24
N LYS A 176 -10.44 -1.86 14.19
CA LYS A 176 -11.27 -2.42 15.24
C LYS A 176 -10.49 -2.60 16.53
N TRP A 177 -9.25 -3.09 16.48
CA TRP A 177 -8.38 -3.21 17.64
C TRP A 177 -8.12 -1.84 18.30
N LEU A 178 -7.80 -0.80 17.50
CA LEU A 178 -7.65 0.56 18.02
C LEU A 178 -8.92 1.08 18.71
N ASN A 179 -10.08 0.78 18.13
CA ASN A 179 -11.36 1.18 18.72
C ASN A 179 -11.66 0.46 20.04
N THR A 180 -11.38 -0.86 20.12
CA THR A 180 -11.71 -1.68 21.30
C THR A 180 -10.66 -1.59 22.39
N GLU A 181 -9.37 -1.66 22.06
CA GLU A 181 -8.28 -1.77 23.02
C GLU A 181 -7.68 -0.41 23.44
N LYS A 182 -7.65 0.54 22.50
CA LYS A 182 -7.12 1.91 22.76
C LYS A 182 -8.25 2.95 22.92
N GLY A 183 -9.53 2.57 22.71
CA GLY A 183 -10.68 3.47 22.83
C GLY A 183 -10.74 4.58 21.78
N ILE A 184 -10.05 4.42 20.64
CA ILE A 184 -10.01 5.44 19.57
C ILE A 184 -11.32 5.43 18.80
N PRO A 185 -12.14 6.50 18.84
CA PRO A 185 -13.38 6.51 18.10
C PRO A 185 -13.17 6.61 16.59
N ALA A 186 -14.07 6.03 15.81
CA ALA A 186 -14.00 6.07 14.35
C ALA A 186 -13.82 7.51 13.79
N THR A 187 -14.48 8.49 14.41
CA THR A 187 -14.36 9.91 13.99
C THR A 187 -12.99 10.54 14.18
N SER A 188 -12.12 9.93 14.98
CA SER A 188 -10.75 10.38 15.26
C SER A 188 -9.71 9.49 14.57
N LEU A 189 -10.13 8.48 13.78
CA LEU A 189 -9.21 7.53 13.16
C LEU A 189 -9.09 7.78 11.65
N GLY A 190 -7.85 7.98 11.20
CA GLY A 190 -7.46 8.07 9.79
C GLY A 190 -6.49 6.97 9.40
N MET A 191 -6.25 6.82 8.10
CA MET A 191 -5.21 5.95 7.57
C MET A 191 -4.42 6.65 6.46
N PHE A 192 -3.10 6.46 6.48
CA PHE A 192 -2.18 6.86 5.44
C PHE A 192 -1.37 5.65 4.97
N GLY A 193 -1.29 5.46 3.66
CA GLY A 193 -0.51 4.39 3.05
C GLY A 193 0.38 4.91 1.93
N VAL A 194 1.56 4.28 1.80
CA VAL A 194 2.54 4.57 0.76
C VAL A 194 2.55 3.44 -0.26
N SER A 195 2.46 3.72 -1.57
CA SER A 195 2.57 2.74 -2.66
C SER A 195 1.64 1.52 -2.46
N GLY A 196 2.17 0.33 -2.18
CA GLY A 196 1.37 -0.85 -1.83
C GLY A 196 0.44 -0.64 -0.65
N GLY A 197 0.88 0.10 0.37
CA GLY A 197 0.04 0.54 1.48
C GLY A 197 -1.06 1.51 1.05
N ALA A 198 -0.80 2.36 0.04
CA ALA A 198 -1.83 3.22 -0.56
C ALA A 198 -2.91 2.41 -1.28
N ILE A 199 -2.53 1.29 -1.92
CA ILE A 199 -3.49 0.36 -2.52
C ILE A 199 -4.39 -0.23 -1.42
N ALA A 200 -3.82 -0.74 -0.34
CA ALA A 200 -4.59 -1.26 0.79
C ALA A 200 -5.49 -0.19 1.41
N THR A 201 -4.99 1.05 1.55
CA THR A 201 -5.76 2.21 2.05
C THR A 201 -6.93 2.55 1.11
N SER A 202 -6.73 2.48 -0.20
CA SER A 202 -7.79 2.75 -1.19
C SER A 202 -8.94 1.72 -1.15
N LEU A 203 -8.66 0.49 -0.72
CA LEU A 203 -9.65 -0.58 -0.59
C LEU A 203 -10.32 -0.62 0.80
N LEU A 204 -9.74 0.02 1.81
CA LEU A 204 -10.22 -0.02 3.18
C LEU A 204 -11.63 0.53 3.40
N PRO A 205 -12.09 1.59 2.68
CA PRO A 205 -13.47 2.07 2.80
C PRO A 205 -14.55 1.00 2.58
N ALA A 206 -14.27 -0.01 1.74
CA ALA A 206 -15.18 -1.13 1.50
C ALA A 206 -15.16 -2.20 2.62
N LYS A 207 -14.17 -2.16 3.50
CA LYS A 207 -13.94 -3.18 4.53
C LYS A 207 -14.42 -2.73 5.92
N THR A 208 -14.41 -1.42 6.22
CA THR A 208 -14.77 -0.91 7.56
C THR A 208 -15.31 0.52 7.52
N ASP A 209 -16.18 0.82 8.49
CA ASP A 209 -16.65 2.20 8.77
C ASP A 209 -15.89 2.82 9.97
N LEU A 210 -14.91 2.12 10.54
CA LEU A 210 -14.15 2.60 11.69
C LEU A 210 -13.03 3.59 11.35
N VAL A 211 -12.77 3.84 10.06
CA VAL A 211 -11.80 4.82 9.58
C VAL A 211 -12.54 5.94 8.85
N SER A 212 -12.28 7.19 9.25
CA SER A 212 -13.03 8.37 8.79
C SER A 212 -12.32 9.18 7.71
N ALA A 213 -11.00 8.99 7.49
CA ALA A 213 -10.24 9.73 6.49
C ALA A 213 -9.13 8.86 5.92
N PHE A 214 -8.86 8.98 4.61
CA PHE A 214 -7.91 8.14 3.89
C PHE A 214 -6.94 9.01 3.08
N ALA A 215 -5.63 8.89 3.35
CA ALA A 215 -4.60 9.54 2.56
C ALA A 215 -3.71 8.47 1.90
N MET A 216 -3.32 8.70 0.65
CA MET A 216 -2.64 7.73 -0.20
C MET A 216 -1.52 8.41 -0.97
N GLU A 217 -0.31 7.89 -0.85
CA GLU A 217 0.84 8.31 -1.67
C GLU A 217 1.08 7.29 -2.77
N GLY A 218 1.00 7.70 -4.04
CA GLY A 218 1.26 6.82 -5.17
C GLY A 218 0.25 5.67 -5.27
N THR A 219 -1.06 5.99 -5.37
CA THR A 219 -2.13 4.98 -5.44
C THR A 219 -2.50 4.59 -6.88
N ILE A 220 -3.30 3.55 -7.01
CA ILE A 220 -3.83 3.06 -8.29
C ILE A 220 -5.35 3.19 -8.34
N PHE A 221 -5.90 3.31 -9.57
CA PHE A 221 -7.35 3.29 -9.80
C PHE A 221 -7.86 1.92 -10.26
N ASP A 222 -7.10 1.25 -11.12
CA ASP A 222 -7.42 -0.06 -11.66
C ASP A 222 -6.24 -1.01 -11.45
N PHE A 223 -6.45 -2.03 -10.62
CA PHE A 223 -5.41 -2.99 -10.27
C PHE A 223 -4.93 -3.78 -11.50
N ASN A 224 -5.84 -4.11 -12.44
CA ASN A 224 -5.46 -4.83 -13.64
C ASN A 224 -4.57 -3.99 -14.56
N ALA A 225 -4.90 -2.71 -14.70
CA ALA A 225 -4.08 -1.77 -15.46
C ALA A 225 -2.70 -1.58 -14.83
N ALA A 226 -2.64 -1.42 -13.50
CA ALA A 226 -1.39 -1.26 -12.76
C ALA A 226 -0.51 -2.52 -12.84
N ALA A 227 -1.08 -3.72 -12.66
CA ALA A 227 -0.36 -4.98 -12.77
C ALA A 227 0.14 -5.25 -14.20
N THR A 228 -0.65 -4.87 -15.20
CA THR A 228 -0.24 -4.94 -16.61
C THR A 228 0.94 -4.00 -16.89
N GLN A 229 0.87 -2.78 -16.35
CA GLN A 229 1.95 -1.79 -16.45
C GLN A 229 3.23 -2.28 -15.74
N GLU A 230 3.10 -2.88 -14.56
CA GLU A 230 4.25 -3.45 -13.84
C GLU A 230 4.93 -4.56 -14.66
N LEU A 231 4.16 -5.45 -15.32
CA LEU A 231 4.73 -6.44 -16.23
C LEU A 231 5.49 -5.79 -17.39
N GLU A 232 4.92 -4.77 -18.03
CA GLU A 232 5.58 -4.03 -19.10
C GLU A 232 6.85 -3.33 -18.62
N TYR A 233 6.82 -2.76 -17.43
CA TYR A 233 7.97 -2.14 -16.78
C TYR A 233 9.10 -3.16 -16.53
N GLN A 234 8.75 -4.39 -16.16
CA GLN A 234 9.66 -5.52 -16.00
C GLN A 234 10.12 -6.13 -17.36
N GLY A 235 9.69 -5.58 -18.49
CA GLY A 235 9.98 -6.09 -19.82
C GLY A 235 9.20 -7.36 -20.20
N LEU A 236 8.11 -7.64 -19.50
CA LEU A 236 7.24 -8.80 -19.73
C LEU A 236 5.98 -8.40 -20.52
N PRO A 237 5.45 -9.30 -21.39
CA PRO A 237 4.23 -9.01 -22.14
C PRO A 237 2.99 -8.86 -21.23
N ALA A 238 2.22 -7.80 -21.43
CA ALA A 238 1.02 -7.48 -20.69
C ALA A 238 -0.02 -8.62 -20.58
N PHE A 239 -0.17 -9.42 -21.62
CA PHE A 239 -1.15 -10.52 -21.65
C PHE A 239 -0.89 -11.62 -20.58
N LEU A 240 0.33 -11.69 -20.05
CA LEU A 240 0.69 -12.63 -18.99
C LEU A 240 -0.10 -12.39 -17.70
N TRP A 241 -0.56 -11.17 -17.49
CA TRP A 241 -1.39 -10.83 -16.32
C TRP A 241 -2.67 -11.69 -16.22
N GLN A 242 -3.35 -11.94 -17.33
CA GLN A 242 -4.57 -12.75 -17.34
C GLN A 242 -4.30 -14.20 -16.89
N PHE A 243 -3.14 -14.75 -17.26
CA PHE A 243 -2.73 -16.08 -16.80
C PHE A 243 -2.35 -16.06 -15.31
N ALA A 244 -1.69 -14.99 -14.85
CA ALA A 244 -1.35 -14.82 -13.44
C ALA A 244 -2.61 -14.74 -12.55
N GLN A 245 -3.61 -13.95 -12.94
CA GLN A 245 -4.90 -13.91 -12.24
C GLN A 245 -5.60 -15.26 -12.18
N GLY A 246 -5.63 -15.98 -13.32
CA GLY A 246 -6.22 -17.30 -13.39
C GLY A 246 -5.51 -18.31 -12.48
N ALA A 247 -4.18 -18.27 -12.43
CA ALA A 247 -3.37 -19.12 -11.56
C ALA A 247 -3.55 -18.78 -10.08
N ALA A 248 -3.53 -17.48 -9.73
CA ALA A 248 -3.80 -17.00 -8.37
C ALA A 248 -5.13 -17.55 -7.83
N LEU A 249 -6.19 -17.43 -8.63
CA LEU A 249 -7.52 -17.90 -8.24
C LEU A 249 -7.60 -19.44 -8.15
N VAL A 250 -7.13 -20.15 -9.18
CA VAL A 250 -7.34 -21.60 -9.29
C VAL A 250 -6.38 -22.42 -8.44
N LEU A 251 -5.12 -21.98 -8.33
CA LEU A 251 -4.08 -22.75 -7.64
C LEU A 251 -3.88 -22.28 -6.19
N HIS A 252 -4.10 -20.99 -5.91
CA HIS A 252 -3.83 -20.40 -4.59
C HIS A 252 -5.10 -19.91 -3.88
N GLY A 253 -6.26 -19.88 -4.55
CA GLY A 253 -7.52 -19.39 -3.97
C GLY A 253 -7.54 -17.88 -3.74
N VAL A 254 -6.61 -17.14 -4.34
CA VAL A 254 -6.48 -15.69 -4.17
C VAL A 254 -7.18 -14.95 -5.31
N ASN A 255 -8.20 -14.17 -4.97
CA ASN A 255 -8.87 -13.28 -5.92
C ASN A 255 -8.27 -11.88 -5.84
N LEU A 256 -7.34 -11.57 -6.74
CA LEU A 256 -6.65 -10.28 -6.80
C LEU A 256 -7.55 -9.08 -7.16
N SER A 257 -8.82 -9.32 -7.46
CA SER A 257 -9.81 -8.31 -7.85
C SER A 257 -11.11 -8.46 -7.05
N GLU A 258 -11.06 -8.98 -5.83
CA GLU A 258 -12.25 -9.21 -4.99
C GLU A 258 -12.98 -7.90 -4.65
N THR A 259 -12.22 -6.88 -4.26
CA THR A 259 -12.72 -5.54 -3.99
C THR A 259 -12.14 -4.60 -5.05
N SER A 260 -13.00 -3.88 -5.77
CA SER A 260 -12.51 -2.86 -6.71
C SER A 260 -12.32 -1.51 -6.00
N VAL A 261 -11.39 -0.71 -6.52
CA VAL A 261 -11.18 0.67 -6.05
C VAL A 261 -12.47 1.49 -6.24
N LYS A 262 -13.21 1.28 -7.33
CA LYS A 262 -14.48 1.96 -7.59
C LYS A 262 -15.52 1.68 -6.51
N ASP A 263 -15.73 0.41 -6.17
CA ASP A 263 -16.67 0.03 -5.11
C ASP A 263 -16.24 0.65 -3.77
N SER A 264 -14.95 0.70 -3.51
CA SER A 264 -14.39 1.30 -2.30
C SER A 264 -14.62 2.82 -2.24
N ILE A 265 -14.43 3.54 -3.36
CA ILE A 265 -14.72 4.96 -3.47
C ILE A 265 -16.21 5.22 -3.17
N GLU A 266 -17.13 4.44 -3.76
CA GLU A 266 -18.56 4.57 -3.49
C GLU A 266 -18.90 4.27 -2.02
N LYS A 267 -18.26 3.29 -1.41
CA LYS A 267 -18.40 2.96 0.01
C LYS A 267 -17.78 3.99 0.95
N ALA A 268 -16.75 4.73 0.50
CA ALA A 268 -16.23 5.86 1.27
C ALA A 268 -17.31 6.90 1.53
N GLY A 269 -18.23 7.13 0.57
CA GLY A 269 -19.31 8.10 0.72
C GLY A 269 -18.78 9.52 0.94
N ALA A 270 -19.15 10.12 2.07
CA ALA A 270 -18.67 11.46 2.45
C ALA A 270 -17.33 11.48 3.17
N ARG A 271 -16.73 10.32 3.46
CA ARG A 271 -15.42 10.24 4.14
C ARG A 271 -14.34 10.81 3.23
N PRO A 272 -13.56 11.80 3.70
CA PRO A 272 -12.59 12.48 2.86
C PRO A 272 -11.42 11.57 2.46
N MET A 273 -10.94 11.82 1.25
CA MET A 273 -9.78 11.14 0.66
C MET A 273 -8.77 12.17 0.16
N LEU A 274 -7.47 11.89 0.35
CA LEU A 274 -6.35 12.66 -0.20
C LEU A 274 -5.47 11.71 -1.02
N ILE A 275 -5.11 12.13 -2.21
CA ILE A 275 -4.06 11.51 -3.00
C ILE A 275 -2.89 12.49 -3.08
N LEU A 276 -1.68 12.00 -2.77
CA LEU A 276 -0.42 12.67 -3.01
C LEU A 276 0.31 11.88 -4.10
N HIS A 277 0.83 12.53 -5.16
CA HIS A 277 1.48 11.81 -6.24
C HIS A 277 2.44 12.70 -7.03
N GLY A 278 3.61 12.17 -7.35
CA GLY A 278 4.57 12.80 -8.26
C GLY A 278 4.12 12.67 -9.72
N ASP A 279 4.19 13.73 -10.51
CA ASP A 279 3.77 13.69 -11.92
C ASP A 279 4.78 13.07 -12.87
N ALA A 280 6.01 12.82 -12.40
CA ALA A 280 7.06 12.11 -13.11
C ALA A 280 7.22 10.65 -12.67
N ASP A 281 6.26 10.10 -11.89
CA ASP A 281 6.30 8.72 -11.40
C ASP A 281 6.38 7.72 -12.56
N GLN A 282 7.52 7.02 -12.64
CA GLN A 282 7.81 6.04 -13.66
C GLN A 282 7.25 4.67 -13.35
N ARG A 283 7.01 4.38 -12.06
CA ARG A 283 6.49 3.08 -11.61
C ARG A 283 4.98 3.00 -11.63
N LEU A 284 4.30 3.95 -10.97
CA LEU A 284 2.84 4.06 -10.96
C LEU A 284 2.43 5.34 -11.68
N LYS A 285 2.01 5.22 -12.94
CA LYS A 285 1.69 6.39 -13.76
C LYS A 285 0.72 7.33 -13.04
N TYR A 286 1.11 8.60 -12.95
CA TYR A 286 0.31 9.68 -12.39
C TYR A 286 -1.13 9.71 -12.92
N GLN A 287 -1.34 9.31 -14.20
CA GLN A 287 -2.68 9.20 -14.79
C GLN A 287 -3.62 8.31 -13.97
N SER A 288 -3.11 7.30 -13.27
CA SER A 288 -3.94 6.45 -12.40
C SER A 288 -4.57 7.22 -11.24
N SER A 289 -3.83 8.16 -10.64
CA SER A 289 -4.36 9.07 -9.61
C SER A 289 -5.34 10.09 -10.17
N VAL A 290 -5.12 10.57 -11.38
CA VAL A 290 -6.08 11.45 -12.08
C VAL A 290 -7.40 10.70 -12.33
N ASP A 291 -7.33 9.47 -12.85
CA ASP A 291 -8.51 8.63 -13.12
C ASP A 291 -9.28 8.32 -11.82
N PHE A 292 -8.55 8.06 -10.73
CA PHE A 292 -9.15 7.87 -9.40
C PHE A 292 -9.88 9.14 -8.94
N TYR A 293 -9.21 10.28 -9.02
CA TYR A 293 -9.76 11.58 -8.64
C TYR A 293 -11.02 11.92 -9.45
N ASP A 294 -10.96 11.79 -10.77
CA ASP A 294 -12.06 12.09 -11.67
C ASP A 294 -13.27 11.19 -11.42
N TYR A 295 -13.05 9.90 -11.22
CA TYR A 295 -14.12 8.97 -10.86
C TYR A 295 -14.75 9.34 -9.51
N ALA A 296 -13.93 9.57 -8.48
CA ALA A 296 -14.43 9.94 -7.16
C ALA A 296 -15.24 11.24 -7.20
N LYS A 297 -14.79 12.25 -7.95
CA LYS A 297 -15.58 13.47 -8.19
C LYS A 297 -16.87 13.19 -8.92
N SER A 298 -16.88 12.30 -9.90
CA SER A 298 -18.07 11.97 -10.69
C SER A 298 -19.18 11.33 -9.86
N VAL A 299 -18.82 10.61 -8.79
CA VAL A 299 -19.77 10.00 -7.85
C VAL A 299 -20.02 10.85 -6.60
N GLY A 300 -19.47 12.06 -6.55
CA GLY A 300 -19.70 13.03 -5.47
C GLY A 300 -18.89 12.80 -4.20
N SER A 301 -17.82 12.01 -4.26
CA SER A 301 -16.96 11.78 -3.12
C SER A 301 -16.12 13.02 -2.77
N ASN A 302 -15.77 13.15 -1.49
CA ASN A 302 -14.89 14.21 -0.98
C ASN A 302 -13.44 13.80 -1.18
N ILE A 303 -12.80 14.30 -2.25
CA ILE A 303 -11.42 13.94 -2.59
C ILE A 303 -10.61 15.16 -3.00
N THR A 304 -9.33 15.14 -2.64
CA THR A 304 -8.29 16.09 -3.04
C THR A 304 -7.14 15.31 -3.72
N LEU A 305 -6.55 15.89 -4.76
CA LEU A 305 -5.33 15.41 -5.41
C LEU A 305 -4.26 16.51 -5.28
N GLU A 306 -3.16 16.18 -4.62
CA GLU A 306 -1.96 17.01 -4.51
C GLU A 306 -0.88 16.44 -5.41
N THR A 307 -0.43 17.25 -6.37
CA THR A 307 0.59 16.85 -7.36
C THR A 307 1.93 17.46 -7.00
N PHE A 308 2.99 16.66 -7.04
CA PHE A 308 4.37 17.08 -6.82
C PHE A 308 5.10 17.08 -8.17
N GLU A 309 5.39 18.28 -8.67
CA GLU A 309 5.96 18.47 -10.02
C GLU A 309 7.38 17.91 -10.10
N GLY A 310 7.63 17.05 -11.10
CA GLY A 310 8.93 16.42 -11.35
C GLY A 310 9.32 15.33 -10.35
N ALA A 311 8.48 15.02 -9.37
CA ALA A 311 8.74 13.94 -8.41
C ALA A 311 8.44 12.57 -9.05
N ASP A 312 9.36 11.62 -8.88
CA ASP A 312 9.18 10.21 -9.22
C ASP A 312 8.41 9.48 -8.11
N HIS A 313 8.35 8.16 -8.17
CA HIS A 313 7.58 7.32 -7.23
C HIS A 313 7.93 7.60 -5.77
N THR A 314 6.96 8.06 -5.00
CA THR A 314 7.06 8.44 -3.56
C THR A 314 8.08 9.55 -3.23
N GLU A 315 8.62 10.25 -4.21
CA GLU A 315 9.59 11.32 -4.01
C GLU A 315 8.98 12.66 -3.59
N GLY A 316 7.67 12.83 -3.69
CA GLY A 316 7.01 14.10 -3.33
C GLY A 316 7.35 14.59 -1.93
N MET A 317 7.51 13.66 -0.98
CA MET A 317 7.89 13.97 0.40
C MET A 317 9.35 14.46 0.58
N LEU A 318 10.20 14.28 -0.44
CA LEU A 318 11.58 14.75 -0.45
C LEU A 318 11.75 16.00 -1.31
N THR A 319 11.05 16.09 -2.45
CA THR A 319 11.14 17.23 -3.38
C THR A 319 10.54 18.50 -2.80
N GLU A 320 9.43 18.38 -2.08
CA GLU A 320 8.71 19.50 -1.47
C GLU A 320 8.27 19.17 -0.04
N THR A 321 9.23 18.81 0.82
CA THR A 321 9.00 18.23 2.16
C THR A 321 8.01 19.03 3.01
N ASP A 322 8.18 20.34 3.11
CA ASP A 322 7.30 21.21 3.93
C ASP A 322 5.88 21.29 3.34
N ARG A 323 5.76 21.35 2.02
CA ARG A 323 4.46 21.35 1.34
C ARG A 323 3.75 20.02 1.54
N TYR A 324 4.49 18.91 1.42
CA TYR A 324 3.98 17.57 1.65
C TYR A 324 3.46 17.42 3.09
N ALA A 325 4.28 17.79 4.07
CA ALA A 325 3.89 17.77 5.48
C ALA A 325 2.64 18.62 5.73
N THR A 326 2.59 19.83 5.16
CA THR A 326 1.43 20.73 5.28
C THR A 326 0.18 20.11 4.69
N ALA A 327 0.25 19.53 3.49
CA ALA A 327 -0.88 18.89 2.84
C ALA A 327 -1.42 17.70 3.65
N LEU A 328 -0.52 16.82 4.12
CA LEU A 328 -0.89 15.64 4.89
C LEU A 328 -1.52 16.00 6.26
N VAL A 329 -0.89 16.88 7.01
CA VAL A 329 -1.36 17.31 8.35
C VAL A 329 -2.69 18.08 8.23
N SER A 330 -2.78 19.08 7.33
CA SER A 330 -4.01 19.87 7.14
C SER A 330 -5.19 19.02 6.69
N PHE A 331 -4.94 17.98 5.88
CA PHE A 331 -5.97 17.04 5.47
C PHE A 331 -6.59 16.34 6.69
N PHE A 332 -5.78 15.75 7.54
CA PHE A 332 -6.29 15.06 8.74
C PHE A 332 -6.89 16.05 9.76
N ASP A 333 -6.35 17.27 9.89
CA ASP A 333 -6.90 18.29 10.76
C ASP A 333 -8.34 18.65 10.42
N SER A 334 -8.62 18.77 9.12
CA SER A 334 -9.95 19.11 8.63
C SER A 334 -10.91 17.89 8.58
N SER A 335 -10.38 16.68 8.60
CA SER A 335 -11.13 15.45 8.36
C SER A 335 -11.49 14.68 9.63
N LEU A 336 -10.65 14.74 10.66
CA LEU A 336 -10.83 14.01 11.92
C LEU A 336 -11.36 14.93 13.02
N LYS A 337 -12.12 14.36 13.96
CA LYS A 337 -12.76 15.08 15.09
C LYS A 337 -12.10 14.73 16.41
#